data_5d120ac7cb28a28f983b7bf74afb0106
#
_entry.id   5d120ac7cb28a28f983b7bf74afb0106
#
_cell.length_a   1.000
_cell.length_b   1.000
_cell.length_c   1.000
_cell.angle_alpha   90.00
_cell.angle_beta   90.00
_cell.angle_gamma   90.00
#
_symmetry.space_group_name_H-M   'P 1'
#
loop_
_entity.id
_entity.type
_entity.pdbx_description
1 polymer ?
#
loop_
_entity_poly.entity_id
_entity_poly.type
_entity_poly.pdbx_seq_one_letter_code
_entity_poly.pdbx_strand_id
1 'polypeptide(L)'
;MDVIERVLTVMVGLLGLLFIVTAVLVQPPIGDLLMGMFIPQLPPGTALLAVALIGTTVVPYNLFLHASLVQEKWGPGLDSRESLRAARTDTAVSISVGGVITLAVMATAFGGMYVKGMQAETGRDLASALEPLLGDAAGWVFAAGMFAAGFTSAVAGPLGAAYAIAGTLGQDTDLRSVPARIVWGAVLAIGALIALTGTNPTEVIVIAQAANGLLLPI
;
A
#
# COMPACT_ATOMS: atom_id res chain seq x y z
N MET A 1 -3.95 18.12 12.86
CA MET A 1 -3.78 17.02 11.91
C MET A 1 -2.32 16.84 11.49
N ASP A 2 -1.58 17.91 11.27
CA ASP A 2 -0.21 17.85 10.73
C ASP A 2 0.82 17.06 11.56
N VAL A 3 0.68 17.03 12.90
CA VAL A 3 1.62 16.29 13.76
C VAL A 3 1.41 14.78 13.65
N ILE A 4 0.16 14.32 13.69
CA ILE A 4 -0.16 12.89 13.60
C ILE A 4 0.24 12.37 12.23
N GLU A 5 -0.14 13.06 11.17
CA GLU A 5 0.23 12.72 9.80
C GLU A 5 1.76 12.63 9.63
N ARG A 6 2.49 13.61 10.15
CA ARG A 6 3.96 13.62 10.11
C ARG A 6 4.58 12.44 10.86
N VAL A 7 4.06 12.13 12.06
CA VAL A 7 4.53 10.98 12.85
C VAL A 7 4.29 9.67 12.11
N LEU A 8 3.08 9.47 11.56
CA LEU A 8 2.75 8.27 10.81
C LEU A 8 3.61 8.14 9.54
N THR A 9 3.83 9.22 8.81
CA THR A 9 4.69 9.24 7.63
C THR A 9 6.13 8.87 7.98
N VAL A 10 6.66 9.40 9.07
CA VAL A 10 8.00 9.04 9.55
C VAL A 10 8.07 7.56 9.94
N MET A 11 7.07 7.04 10.65
CA MET A 11 7.05 5.62 11.04
C MET A 11 7.00 4.69 9.82
N VAL A 12 6.16 4.98 8.83
CA VAL A 12 6.09 4.21 7.58
C VAL A 12 7.41 4.33 6.79
N GLY A 13 7.97 5.52 6.72
CA GLY A 13 9.27 5.76 6.06
C GLY A 13 10.42 5.00 6.73
N LEU A 14 10.45 4.98 8.06
CA LEU A 14 11.43 4.19 8.82
C LEU A 14 11.27 2.69 8.56
N LEU A 15 10.04 2.17 8.57
CA LEU A 15 9.80 0.77 8.25
C LEU A 15 10.28 0.42 6.83
N GLY A 16 9.99 1.28 5.85
CA GLY A 16 10.49 1.12 4.48
C GLY A 16 12.03 1.10 4.41
N LEU A 17 12.70 2.01 5.12
CA LEU A 17 14.16 2.05 5.21
C LEU A 17 14.72 0.77 5.85
N LEU A 18 14.08 0.27 6.91
CA LEU A 18 14.49 -0.99 7.56
C LEU A 18 14.40 -2.16 6.60
N PHE A 19 13.36 -2.25 5.78
CA PHE A 19 13.27 -3.27 4.75
C PHE A 19 14.37 -3.15 3.70
N ILE A 20 14.72 -1.93 3.27
CA ILE A 20 15.82 -1.71 2.33
C ILE A 20 17.15 -2.20 2.93
N VAL A 21 17.44 -1.83 4.17
CA VAL A 21 18.65 -2.26 4.85
C VAL A 21 18.66 -3.78 5.04
N THR A 22 17.53 -4.36 5.46
CA THR A 22 17.43 -5.83 5.65
C THR A 22 17.58 -6.58 4.32
N ALA A 23 17.04 -6.07 3.21
CA ALA A 23 17.23 -6.66 1.89
C ALA A 23 18.70 -6.74 1.50
N VAL A 24 19.49 -5.71 1.84
CA VAL A 24 20.95 -5.70 1.62
C VAL A 24 21.66 -6.71 2.52
N LEU A 25 21.25 -6.83 3.79
CA LEU A 25 21.87 -7.74 4.76
C LEU A 25 21.57 -9.22 4.47
N VAL A 26 20.34 -9.50 4.06
CA VAL A 26 19.92 -10.89 3.74
C VAL A 26 20.58 -11.41 2.48
N GLN A 27 21.10 -10.53 1.61
CA GLN A 27 21.79 -10.88 0.37
C GLN A 27 21.03 -11.93 -0.45
N PRO A 28 19.78 -11.64 -0.86
CA PRO A 28 19.00 -12.60 -1.63
C PRO A 28 19.75 -12.96 -2.94
N PRO A 29 19.56 -14.17 -3.48
CA PRO A 29 20.18 -14.56 -4.73
C PRO A 29 19.68 -13.66 -5.86
N ILE A 30 20.47 -12.65 -6.21
CA ILE A 30 20.11 -11.60 -7.18
C ILE A 30 19.75 -12.19 -8.54
N GLY A 31 20.43 -13.28 -8.95
CA GLY A 31 20.12 -13.97 -10.20
C GLY A 31 18.69 -14.50 -10.25
N ASP A 32 18.23 -15.13 -9.16
CA ASP A 32 16.87 -15.68 -9.07
C ASP A 32 15.81 -14.55 -8.97
N LEU A 33 16.13 -13.47 -8.27
CA LEU A 33 15.27 -12.28 -8.23
C LEU A 33 15.08 -11.67 -9.61
N LEU A 34 16.17 -11.46 -10.34
CA LEU A 34 16.11 -10.90 -11.70
C LEU A 34 15.41 -11.86 -12.65
N MET A 35 15.67 -13.16 -12.55
CA MET A 35 15.01 -14.15 -13.36
C MET A 35 13.49 -14.16 -13.11
N GLY A 36 13.06 -14.13 -11.84
CA GLY A 36 11.63 -14.03 -11.49
C GLY A 36 10.97 -12.71 -11.93
N MET A 37 11.73 -11.62 -11.97
CA MET A 37 11.23 -10.31 -12.40
C MET A 37 11.00 -10.24 -13.91
N PHE A 38 11.90 -10.84 -14.73
CA PHE A 38 11.84 -10.75 -16.18
C PHE A 38 11.23 -11.99 -16.87
N ILE A 39 11.18 -13.12 -16.17
CA ILE A 39 10.60 -14.37 -16.65
C ILE A 39 9.46 -14.75 -15.71
N PRO A 40 8.25 -14.16 -15.89
CA PRO A 40 7.15 -14.42 -14.99
C PRO A 40 6.73 -15.88 -15.05
N GLN A 41 6.69 -16.53 -13.90
CA GLN A 41 6.20 -17.89 -13.73
C GLN A 41 4.97 -17.84 -12.83
N LEU A 42 3.94 -18.59 -13.21
CA LEU A 42 2.72 -18.74 -12.43
C LEU A 42 2.60 -20.17 -11.93
N PRO A 43 3.11 -20.48 -10.72
CA PRO A 43 2.97 -21.82 -10.16
C PRO A 43 1.50 -22.22 -10.02
N PRO A 44 1.16 -23.52 -10.13
CA PRO A 44 -0.20 -23.97 -9.92
C PRO A 44 -0.76 -23.50 -8.56
N GLY A 45 -2.00 -22.98 -8.57
CA GLY A 45 -2.69 -22.49 -7.37
C GLY A 45 -2.36 -21.06 -6.94
N THR A 46 -1.42 -20.35 -7.60
CA THR A 46 -1.03 -18.98 -7.21
C THR A 46 -1.73 -17.88 -8.01
N ALA A 47 -2.67 -18.21 -8.90
CA ALA A 47 -3.34 -17.24 -9.75
C ALA A 47 -4.05 -16.11 -8.96
N LEU A 48 -4.77 -16.47 -7.89
CA LEU A 48 -5.45 -15.49 -7.04
C LEU A 48 -4.45 -14.53 -6.38
N LEU A 49 -3.33 -15.06 -5.89
CA LEU A 49 -2.27 -14.24 -5.28
C LEU A 49 -1.61 -13.32 -6.30
N ALA A 50 -1.38 -13.79 -7.54
CA ALA A 50 -0.83 -12.96 -8.60
C ALA A 50 -1.79 -11.80 -8.96
N VAL A 51 -3.09 -12.07 -9.08
CA VAL A 51 -4.10 -11.03 -9.31
C VAL A 51 -4.17 -10.06 -8.13
N ALA A 52 -4.08 -10.55 -6.90
CA ALA A 52 -4.04 -9.71 -5.70
C ALA A 52 -2.80 -8.81 -5.68
N LEU A 53 -1.62 -9.30 -6.08
CA LEU A 53 -0.39 -8.50 -6.19
C LEU A 53 -0.53 -7.38 -7.24
N ILE A 54 -1.16 -7.65 -8.37
CA ILE A 54 -1.48 -6.62 -9.37
C ILE A 54 -2.44 -5.59 -8.76
N GLY A 55 -3.51 -6.04 -8.12
CA GLY A 55 -4.52 -5.18 -7.50
C GLY A 55 -3.99 -4.32 -6.36
N THR A 56 -2.97 -4.78 -5.62
CA THR A 56 -2.32 -3.95 -4.59
C THR A 56 -1.40 -2.89 -5.17
N THR A 57 -0.88 -3.11 -6.38
CA THR A 57 0.02 -2.14 -7.04
C THR A 57 -0.75 -0.94 -7.58
N VAL A 58 -1.92 -1.17 -8.17
CA VAL A 58 -2.78 -0.12 -8.70
C VAL A 58 -4.19 -0.30 -8.13
N VAL A 59 -4.50 0.46 -7.10
CA VAL A 59 -5.84 0.41 -6.48
C VAL A 59 -6.74 1.47 -7.16
N PRO A 60 -7.89 1.10 -7.73
CA PRO A 60 -8.74 2.01 -8.51
C PRO A 60 -9.11 3.31 -7.80
N TYR A 61 -9.49 3.24 -6.51
CA TYR A 61 -9.85 4.46 -5.77
C TYR A 61 -8.66 5.42 -5.57
N ASN A 62 -7.43 4.94 -5.56
CA ASN A 62 -6.24 5.78 -5.46
C ASN A 62 -6.04 6.65 -6.70
N LEU A 63 -6.48 6.21 -7.87
CA LEU A 63 -6.44 7.02 -9.09
C LEU A 63 -7.35 8.24 -8.95
N PHE A 64 -8.56 8.05 -8.42
CA PHE A 64 -9.51 9.15 -8.17
C PHE A 64 -8.99 10.08 -7.08
N LEU A 65 -8.48 9.52 -5.97
CA LEU A 65 -7.90 10.30 -4.88
C LEU A 65 -6.71 11.14 -5.39
N HIS A 66 -5.79 10.53 -6.13
CA HIS A 66 -4.64 11.23 -6.69
C HIS A 66 -5.06 12.35 -7.65
N ALA A 67 -6.02 12.10 -8.55
CA ALA A 67 -6.53 13.10 -9.46
C ALA A 67 -7.14 14.30 -8.72
N SER A 68 -7.92 14.03 -7.67
CA SER A 68 -8.53 15.08 -6.83
C SER A 68 -7.48 15.90 -6.09
N LEU A 69 -6.48 15.24 -5.49
CA LEU A 69 -5.38 15.93 -4.78
C LEU A 69 -4.51 16.76 -5.73
N VAL A 70 -4.26 16.29 -6.94
CA VAL A 70 -3.56 17.06 -7.97
C VAL A 70 -4.36 18.31 -8.36
N GLN A 71 -5.67 18.18 -8.54
CA GLN A 71 -6.54 19.31 -8.83
C GLN A 71 -6.60 20.31 -7.68
N GLU A 72 -6.67 19.83 -6.43
CA GLU A 72 -6.67 20.70 -5.24
C GLU A 72 -5.37 21.48 -5.11
N LYS A 73 -4.22 20.81 -5.27
CA LYS A 73 -2.89 21.39 -5.07
C LYS A 73 -2.47 22.32 -6.21
N TRP A 74 -2.79 21.97 -7.46
CA TRP A 74 -2.31 22.69 -8.64
C TRP A 74 -3.43 23.14 -9.60
N GLY A 75 -4.70 22.83 -9.32
CA GLY A 75 -5.83 23.05 -10.22
C GLY A 75 -5.89 24.44 -10.86
N PRO A 76 -5.77 25.53 -10.12
CA PRO A 76 -5.81 26.89 -10.67
C PRO A 76 -4.61 27.23 -11.58
N GLY A 77 -3.55 26.43 -11.55
CA GLY A 77 -2.30 26.62 -12.30
C GLY A 77 -1.92 25.44 -13.20
N LEU A 78 -2.78 24.44 -13.35
CA LEU A 78 -2.47 23.22 -14.16
C LEU A 78 -2.18 23.52 -15.63
N ASP A 79 -2.69 24.63 -16.15
CA ASP A 79 -2.41 25.09 -17.52
C ASP A 79 -0.98 25.65 -17.67
N SER A 80 -0.29 25.91 -16.57
CA SER A 80 1.11 26.32 -16.62
C SER A 80 2.01 25.12 -16.80
N ARG A 81 3.01 25.25 -17.67
CA ARG A 81 4.05 24.20 -17.85
C ARG A 81 4.79 23.87 -16.56
N GLU A 82 4.92 24.83 -15.69
CA GLU A 82 5.61 24.68 -14.40
C GLU A 82 4.82 23.80 -13.43
N SER A 83 3.52 24.04 -13.27
CA SER A 83 2.64 23.24 -12.41
C SER A 83 2.53 21.79 -12.89
N LEU A 84 2.41 21.60 -14.20
CA LEU A 84 2.39 20.26 -14.80
C LEU A 84 3.71 19.51 -14.57
N ARG A 85 4.84 20.21 -14.70
CA ARG A 85 6.16 19.63 -14.42
C ARG A 85 6.32 19.25 -12.96
N ALA A 86 5.88 20.12 -12.05
CA ALA A 86 5.89 19.87 -10.61
C ALA A 86 5.05 18.64 -10.24
N ALA A 87 3.81 18.54 -10.74
CA ALA A 87 2.92 17.40 -10.51
C ALA A 87 3.52 16.09 -11.06
N ARG A 88 4.09 16.10 -12.25
CA ARG A 88 4.76 14.92 -12.83
C ARG A 88 5.99 14.50 -12.03
N THR A 89 6.77 15.44 -11.55
CA THR A 89 7.96 15.13 -10.74
C THR A 89 7.55 14.54 -9.38
N ASP A 90 6.56 15.13 -8.74
CA ASP A 90 6.00 14.64 -7.46
C ASP A 90 5.51 13.19 -7.61
N THR A 91 4.72 12.92 -8.65
CA THR A 91 4.22 11.58 -8.95
C THR A 91 5.36 10.59 -9.26
N ALA A 92 6.31 10.97 -10.10
CA ALA A 92 7.42 10.10 -10.49
C ALA A 92 8.30 9.74 -9.29
N VAL A 93 8.62 10.71 -8.43
CA VAL A 93 9.41 10.48 -7.21
C VAL A 93 8.65 9.56 -6.24
N SER A 94 7.38 9.84 -6.00
CA SER A 94 6.56 9.05 -5.07
C SER A 94 6.42 7.59 -5.52
N ILE A 95 6.14 7.36 -6.80
CA ILE A 95 6.04 6.01 -7.37
C ILE A 95 7.40 5.29 -7.32
N SER A 96 8.49 5.99 -7.64
CA SER A 96 9.83 5.39 -7.61
C SER A 96 10.24 4.98 -6.21
N VAL A 97 10.01 5.83 -5.22
CA VAL A 97 10.31 5.51 -3.80
C VAL A 97 9.45 4.35 -3.32
N GLY A 98 8.15 4.37 -3.59
CA GLY A 98 7.25 3.27 -3.25
C GLY A 98 7.67 1.95 -3.92
N GLY A 99 8.06 2.00 -5.20
CA GLY A 99 8.56 0.84 -5.94
C GLY A 99 9.84 0.25 -5.32
N VAL A 100 10.79 1.09 -4.95
CA VAL A 100 12.03 0.64 -4.27
C VAL A 100 11.71 -0.02 -2.92
N ILE A 101 10.81 0.56 -2.12
CA ILE A 101 10.39 -0.05 -0.85
C ILE A 101 9.71 -1.40 -1.09
N THR A 102 8.81 -1.48 -2.07
CA THR A 102 8.13 -2.74 -2.42
C THR A 102 9.12 -3.83 -2.84
N LEU A 103 10.08 -3.48 -3.70
CA LEU A 103 11.15 -4.41 -4.10
C LEU A 103 11.98 -4.86 -2.90
N ALA A 104 12.29 -3.96 -1.97
CA ALA A 104 13.03 -4.28 -0.76
C ALA A 104 12.25 -5.24 0.15
N VAL A 105 10.94 -5.03 0.32
CA VAL A 105 10.06 -5.95 1.08
C VAL A 105 10.05 -7.33 0.43
N MET A 106 9.85 -7.40 -0.89
CA MET A 106 9.84 -8.67 -1.62
C MET A 106 11.20 -9.38 -1.55
N ALA A 107 12.31 -8.66 -1.71
CA ALA A 107 13.66 -9.20 -1.62
C ALA A 107 13.97 -9.73 -0.20
N THR A 108 13.53 -9.01 0.83
CA THR A 108 13.67 -9.43 2.24
C THR A 108 12.86 -10.70 2.51
N ALA A 109 11.62 -10.76 2.05
CA ALA A 109 10.77 -11.94 2.21
C ALA A 109 11.33 -13.14 1.45
N PHE A 110 11.80 -12.93 0.22
CA PHE A 110 12.41 -13.98 -0.58
C PHE A 110 13.68 -14.56 0.06
N GLY A 111 14.65 -13.72 0.35
CA GLY A 111 15.93 -14.17 0.92
C GLY A 111 15.86 -14.55 2.41
N GLY A 112 15.03 -13.85 3.18
CA GLY A 112 14.88 -14.07 4.63
C GLY A 112 13.99 -15.25 4.99
N MET A 113 12.97 -15.53 4.19
CA MET A 113 11.94 -16.54 4.49
C MET A 113 11.88 -17.64 3.45
N TYR A 114 11.61 -17.32 2.18
CA TYR A 114 11.36 -18.33 1.15
C TYR A 114 12.57 -19.25 0.92
N VAL A 115 13.76 -18.70 0.80
CA VAL A 115 14.99 -19.49 0.63
C VAL A 115 15.24 -20.42 1.81
N LYS A 116 14.76 -20.07 3.00
CA LYS A 116 14.83 -20.87 4.22
C LYS A 116 13.66 -21.85 4.40
N GLY A 117 12.75 -21.92 3.44
CA GLY A 117 11.57 -22.78 3.50
C GLY A 117 10.51 -22.33 4.52
N MET A 118 10.57 -21.08 4.96
CA MET A 118 9.61 -20.51 5.92
C MET A 118 8.40 -19.94 5.15
N GLN A 119 7.20 -20.18 5.66
CA GLN A 119 5.97 -19.58 5.13
C GLN A 119 5.48 -18.52 6.08
N ALA A 120 4.98 -17.40 5.53
CA ALA A 120 4.40 -16.31 6.31
C ALA A 120 2.89 -16.47 6.33
N GLU A 121 2.34 -16.91 7.45
CA GLU A 121 0.90 -17.03 7.67
C GLU A 121 0.37 -15.92 8.56
N THR A 122 1.22 -15.35 9.39
CA THR A 122 0.86 -14.33 10.38
C THR A 122 1.74 -13.08 10.26
N GLY A 123 1.26 -11.97 10.83
CA GLY A 123 2.08 -10.74 10.94
C GLY A 123 3.37 -10.95 11.74
N ARG A 124 3.41 -11.91 12.66
CA ARG A 124 4.63 -12.26 13.41
C ARG A 124 5.66 -12.91 12.49
N ASP A 125 5.22 -13.78 11.60
CA ASP A 125 6.12 -14.41 10.63
C ASP A 125 6.72 -13.37 9.70
N LEU A 126 5.92 -12.40 9.24
CA LEU A 126 6.39 -11.27 8.44
C LEU A 126 7.41 -10.40 9.21
N ALA A 127 7.20 -10.22 10.52
CA ALA A 127 8.15 -9.51 11.37
C ALA A 127 9.50 -10.21 11.45
N SER A 128 9.52 -11.56 11.39
CA SER A 128 10.78 -12.35 11.44
C SER A 128 11.71 -12.07 10.25
N ALA A 129 11.18 -11.55 9.15
CA ALA A 129 11.99 -11.10 8.03
C ALA A 129 12.93 -9.93 8.40
N LEU A 130 12.63 -9.19 9.47
CA LEU A 130 13.47 -8.10 9.99
C LEU A 130 14.44 -8.55 11.11
N GLU A 131 14.33 -9.79 11.60
CA GLU A 131 15.21 -10.31 12.66
C GLU A 131 16.71 -10.24 12.34
N PRO A 132 17.16 -10.44 11.08
CA PRO A 132 18.58 -10.31 10.75
C PRO A 132 19.16 -8.92 11.06
N LEU A 133 18.32 -7.87 11.07
CA LEU A 133 18.73 -6.50 11.37
C LEU A 133 18.44 -6.12 12.84
N LEU A 134 17.27 -6.50 13.35
CA LEU A 134 16.70 -5.96 14.58
C LEU A 134 16.68 -6.97 15.75
N GLY A 135 16.99 -8.23 15.49
CA GLY A 135 16.88 -9.28 16.51
C GLY A 135 15.49 -9.29 17.15
N ASP A 136 15.44 -9.38 18.48
CA ASP A 136 14.19 -9.45 19.27
C ASP A 136 13.30 -8.20 19.13
N ALA A 137 13.84 -7.07 18.68
CA ALA A 137 13.06 -5.85 18.47
C ALA A 137 12.23 -5.88 17.17
N ALA A 138 12.47 -6.83 16.26
CA ALA A 138 11.82 -6.91 14.96
C ALA A 138 10.29 -6.92 15.07
N GLY A 139 9.74 -7.70 16.00
CA GLY A 139 8.30 -7.79 16.23
C GLY A 139 7.66 -6.44 16.62
N TRP A 140 8.29 -5.70 17.51
CA TRP A 140 7.78 -4.42 17.97
C TRP A 140 7.86 -3.33 16.90
N VAL A 141 8.98 -3.26 16.21
CA VAL A 141 9.19 -2.28 15.14
C VAL A 141 8.24 -2.55 13.97
N PHE A 142 8.10 -3.82 13.57
CA PHE A 142 7.16 -4.21 12.53
C PHE A 142 5.72 -3.88 12.93
N ALA A 143 5.29 -4.20 14.16
CA ALA A 143 3.96 -3.91 14.65
C ALA A 143 3.67 -2.40 14.66
N ALA A 144 4.62 -1.58 15.09
CA ALA A 144 4.49 -0.12 15.07
C ALA A 144 4.36 0.42 13.64
N GLY A 145 5.17 -0.05 12.69
CA GLY A 145 5.09 0.33 11.28
C GLY A 145 3.78 -0.14 10.63
N MET A 146 3.35 -1.37 10.91
CA MET A 146 2.06 -1.89 10.43
C MET A 146 0.87 -1.13 11.01
N PHE A 147 0.93 -0.74 12.29
CA PHE A 147 -0.09 0.12 12.88
C PHE A 147 -0.17 1.47 12.15
N ALA A 148 0.97 2.11 11.89
CA ALA A 148 1.02 3.38 11.17
C ALA A 148 0.47 3.23 9.73
N ALA A 149 0.87 2.18 9.01
CA ALA A 149 0.39 1.89 7.66
C ALA A 149 -1.11 1.59 7.63
N GLY A 150 -1.61 0.77 8.59
CA GLY A 150 -3.02 0.46 8.72
C GLY A 150 -3.87 1.68 9.07
N PHE A 151 -3.37 2.54 9.96
CA PHE A 151 -4.07 3.77 10.34
C PHE A 151 -4.17 4.74 9.16
N THR A 152 -3.07 4.97 8.42
CA THR A 152 -3.09 5.84 7.25
C THR A 152 -4.03 5.31 6.17
N SER A 153 -4.04 4.00 5.94
CA SER A 153 -4.93 3.35 4.98
C SER A 153 -6.40 3.41 5.40
N ALA A 154 -6.70 3.28 6.70
CA ALA A 154 -8.04 3.42 7.24
C ALA A 154 -8.61 4.85 7.08
N VAL A 155 -7.76 5.85 6.91
CA VAL A 155 -8.17 7.22 6.57
C VAL A 155 -8.24 7.41 5.06
N ALA A 156 -7.20 7.03 4.33
CA ALA A 156 -7.09 7.29 2.89
C ALA A 156 -8.11 6.50 2.05
N GLY A 157 -8.41 5.24 2.40
CA GLY A 157 -9.36 4.42 1.68
C GLY A 157 -10.78 5.00 1.64
N PRO A 158 -11.39 5.31 2.80
CA PRO A 158 -12.72 5.93 2.85
C PRO A 158 -12.79 7.30 2.16
N LEU A 159 -11.74 8.11 2.29
CA LEU A 159 -11.66 9.39 1.59
C LEU A 159 -11.59 9.21 0.07
N GLY A 160 -10.78 8.27 -0.40
CA GLY A 160 -10.70 7.92 -1.82
C GLY A 160 -12.04 7.46 -2.38
N ALA A 161 -12.79 6.66 -1.63
CA ALA A 161 -14.15 6.25 -1.99
C ALA A 161 -15.12 7.44 -2.08
N ALA A 162 -15.04 8.38 -1.13
CA ALA A 162 -15.87 9.58 -1.15
C ALA A 162 -15.57 10.47 -2.37
N TYR A 163 -14.30 10.68 -2.70
CA TYR A 163 -13.89 11.42 -3.90
C TYR A 163 -14.33 10.71 -5.20
N ALA A 164 -14.19 9.40 -5.27
CA ALA A 164 -14.61 8.63 -6.44
C ALA A 164 -16.11 8.75 -6.69
N ILE A 165 -16.94 8.60 -5.65
CA ILE A 165 -18.40 8.73 -5.77
C ILE A 165 -18.80 10.15 -6.10
N ALA A 166 -18.25 11.17 -5.44
CA ALA A 166 -18.53 12.57 -5.76
C ALA A 166 -18.19 12.90 -7.21
N GLY A 167 -17.01 12.48 -7.68
CA GLY A 167 -16.57 12.69 -9.06
C GLY A 167 -17.47 12.01 -10.09
N THR A 168 -17.90 10.77 -9.85
CA THR A 168 -18.80 10.04 -10.77
C THR A 168 -20.21 10.62 -10.81
N LEU A 169 -20.69 11.20 -9.71
CA LEU A 169 -22.01 11.84 -9.63
C LEU A 169 -21.98 13.31 -10.05
N GLY A 170 -20.84 13.87 -10.43
CA GLY A 170 -20.70 15.29 -10.77
C GLY A 170 -21.01 16.21 -9.59
N GLN A 171 -20.87 15.72 -8.36
CA GLN A 171 -21.10 16.48 -7.14
C GLN A 171 -19.83 17.21 -6.70
N ASP A 172 -20.02 18.26 -5.91
CA ASP A 172 -18.91 18.97 -5.30
C ASP A 172 -18.12 18.02 -4.36
N THR A 173 -16.81 18.07 -4.45
CA THR A 173 -15.88 17.21 -3.69
C THR A 173 -15.68 17.68 -2.24
N ASP A 174 -16.60 18.47 -1.69
CA ASP A 174 -16.53 18.87 -0.28
C ASP A 174 -16.76 17.69 0.64
N LEU A 175 -15.67 17.23 1.27
CA LEU A 175 -15.67 16.15 2.26
C LEU A 175 -16.51 16.46 3.53
N ARG A 176 -16.90 17.71 3.73
CA ARG A 176 -17.79 18.13 4.83
C ARG A 176 -19.26 17.94 4.49
N SER A 177 -19.57 17.70 3.24
CA SER A 177 -20.95 17.46 2.79
C SER A 177 -21.53 16.20 3.43
N VAL A 178 -22.85 16.17 3.62
CA VAL A 178 -23.54 15.00 4.20
C VAL A 178 -23.35 13.75 3.35
N PRO A 179 -23.45 13.77 2.01
CA PRO A 179 -23.19 12.60 1.18
C PRO A 179 -21.77 12.04 1.37
N ALA A 180 -20.75 12.90 1.36
CA ALA A 180 -19.36 12.45 1.57
C ALA A 180 -19.16 11.80 2.93
N ARG A 181 -19.75 12.36 3.99
CA ARG A 181 -19.70 11.77 5.35
C ARG A 181 -20.38 10.42 5.43
N ILE A 182 -21.49 10.23 4.73
CA ILE A 182 -22.17 8.92 4.69
C ILE A 182 -21.28 7.90 4.00
N VAL A 183 -20.65 8.24 2.88
CA VAL A 183 -19.79 7.32 2.14
C VAL A 183 -18.59 6.89 2.98
N TRP A 184 -17.77 7.83 3.45
CA TRP A 184 -16.57 7.45 4.21
C TRP A 184 -16.92 6.82 5.57
N GLY A 185 -18.02 7.22 6.20
CA GLY A 185 -18.52 6.60 7.42
C GLY A 185 -19.00 5.16 7.19
N ALA A 186 -19.71 4.90 6.10
CA ALA A 186 -20.14 3.56 5.73
C ALA A 186 -18.95 2.63 5.44
N VAL A 187 -17.95 3.11 4.69
CA VAL A 187 -16.73 2.33 4.40
C VAL A 187 -15.99 1.97 5.68
N LEU A 188 -15.82 2.93 6.60
CA LEU A 188 -15.19 2.68 7.92
C LEU A 188 -16.01 1.69 8.75
N ALA A 189 -17.34 1.86 8.80
CA ALA A 189 -18.21 0.98 9.58
C ALA A 189 -18.16 -0.47 9.04
N ILE A 190 -18.22 -0.65 7.72
CA ILE A 190 -18.11 -1.98 7.10
C ILE A 190 -16.74 -2.61 7.41
N GLY A 191 -15.65 -1.85 7.26
CA GLY A 191 -14.32 -2.33 7.60
C GLY A 191 -14.18 -2.73 9.07
N ALA A 192 -14.72 -1.93 9.99
CA ALA A 192 -14.74 -2.23 11.41
C ALA A 192 -15.57 -3.48 11.74
N LEU A 193 -16.74 -3.65 11.11
CA LEU A 193 -17.56 -4.83 11.26
C LEU A 193 -16.82 -6.10 10.81
N ILE A 194 -16.16 -6.05 9.64
CA ILE A 194 -15.35 -7.18 9.15
C ILE A 194 -14.22 -7.48 10.14
N ALA A 195 -13.52 -6.47 10.65
CA ALA A 195 -12.45 -6.66 11.63
C ALA A 195 -12.95 -7.33 12.93
N LEU A 196 -14.17 -7.02 13.37
CA LEU A 196 -14.79 -7.61 14.56
C LEU A 196 -15.17 -9.09 14.39
N THR A 197 -15.26 -9.61 13.16
CA THR A 197 -15.53 -11.04 12.92
C THR A 197 -14.37 -11.95 13.32
N GLY A 198 -13.19 -11.40 13.57
CA GLY A 198 -11.98 -12.17 13.85
C GLY A 198 -11.39 -12.90 12.64
N THR A 199 -11.84 -12.56 11.44
CA THR A 199 -11.30 -13.10 10.19
C THR A 199 -9.81 -12.74 10.07
N ASN A 200 -9.00 -13.66 9.53
CA ASN A 200 -7.58 -13.41 9.33
C ASN A 200 -7.36 -12.19 8.40
N PRO A 201 -6.69 -11.13 8.88
CA PRO A 201 -6.48 -9.91 8.10
C PRO A 201 -5.79 -10.17 6.76
N THR A 202 -4.86 -11.11 6.69
CA THR A 202 -4.14 -11.46 5.47
C THR A 202 -5.08 -12.01 4.40
N GLU A 203 -6.03 -12.88 4.77
CA GLU A 203 -7.03 -13.40 3.83
C GLU A 203 -7.95 -12.29 3.31
N VAL A 204 -8.42 -11.43 4.19
CA VAL A 204 -9.27 -10.29 3.82
C VAL A 204 -8.53 -9.38 2.85
N ILE A 205 -7.25 -9.07 3.10
CA ILE A 205 -6.43 -8.26 2.22
C ILE A 205 -6.26 -8.93 0.85
N VAL A 206 -5.93 -10.21 0.80
CA VAL A 206 -5.75 -10.94 -0.47
C VAL A 206 -7.02 -10.92 -1.30
N ILE A 207 -8.19 -11.17 -0.69
CA ILE A 207 -9.48 -11.15 -1.39
C ILE A 207 -9.79 -9.74 -1.90
N ALA A 208 -9.61 -8.71 -1.06
CA ALA A 208 -9.85 -7.33 -1.44
C ALA A 208 -8.94 -6.87 -2.58
N GLN A 209 -7.66 -7.23 -2.53
CA GLN A 209 -6.70 -6.88 -3.58
C GLN A 209 -6.92 -7.67 -4.86
N ALA A 210 -7.37 -8.92 -4.77
CA ALA A 210 -7.77 -9.69 -5.95
C ALA A 210 -8.99 -9.04 -6.64
N ALA A 211 -9.97 -8.56 -5.88
CA ALA A 211 -11.09 -7.80 -6.41
C ALA A 211 -10.62 -6.51 -7.11
N ASN A 212 -9.69 -5.75 -6.51
CA ASN A 212 -9.06 -4.59 -7.15
C ASN A 212 -8.38 -4.97 -8.47
N GLY A 213 -7.61 -6.06 -8.50
CA GLY A 213 -6.92 -6.53 -9.71
C GLY A 213 -7.88 -6.93 -10.83
N LEU A 214 -9.04 -7.49 -10.49
CA LEU A 214 -10.08 -7.84 -11.46
C LEU A 214 -10.83 -6.60 -12.01
N LEU A 215 -10.88 -5.52 -11.25
CA LEU A 215 -11.53 -4.27 -11.66
C LEU A 215 -10.64 -3.39 -12.55
N LEU A 216 -9.32 -3.60 -12.58
CA LEU A 216 -8.40 -2.77 -13.36
C LEU A 216 -8.64 -2.75 -14.87
N PRO A 217 -9.06 -3.86 -15.53
CA PRO A 217 -9.31 -3.87 -16.98
C PRO A 217 -10.63 -3.21 -17.40
N ILE A 218 -11.49 -2.84 -16.44
CA ILE A 218 -12.81 -2.24 -16.67
C ILE A 218 -12.74 -0.72 -16.61
#